data_46854f3c8dd7462855c2e52829d62816
#
_entry.id   46854f3c8dd7462855c2e52829d62816
#
_cell.length_a   1.000
_cell.length_b   1.000
_cell.length_c   1.000
_cell.angle_alpha   90.00
_cell.angle_beta   90.00
_cell.angle_gamma   90.00
#
_symmetry.space_group_name_H-M   'P 1'
#
loop_
_entity.id
_entity.type
_entity.pdbx_description
1 polymer ?
#
loop_
_entity_poly.entity_id
_entity_poly.type
_entity_poly.pdbx_seq_one_letter_code
_entity_poly.pdbx_strand_id
1 'polypeptide(L)'
;VPLTLLFSNDKGSNWVTSEIDTIYDANYYYVKFFDEMTGVIVIGYGKNGSQQASRIYTTTNGGESWIMIGSGPALNVLKGVVFADADTGFFCYNYVDGMDSNLYMTKDLGKTFSKVTLDPQELDSTAANAQTTESDSTQQETKAEEETTASKLSWSDVYKEALVPVVDDQGMITVYLTQGSNGVYNSGKTAAKYQSSDGGETWKYIGQLEITS
;
A
#
# COMPACT_ATOMS: atom_id res chain seq x y z
N VAL A 1 -20.34 9.86 -19.55
CA VAL A 1 -21.46 9.22 -18.84
C VAL A 1 -21.24 9.47 -17.35
N PRO A 2 -22.24 9.96 -16.61
CA PRO A 2 -22.11 10.11 -15.17
C PRO A 2 -21.85 8.76 -14.51
N LEU A 3 -21.01 8.77 -13.50
CA LEU A 3 -20.76 7.60 -12.67
C LEU A 3 -21.91 7.46 -11.67
N THR A 4 -22.51 6.29 -11.65
CA THR A 4 -23.68 5.99 -10.82
C THR A 4 -23.39 4.84 -9.88
N LEU A 5 -23.81 4.96 -8.63
CA LEU A 5 -23.86 3.86 -7.69
C LEU A 5 -25.27 3.29 -7.66
N LEU A 6 -25.37 1.98 -7.73
CA LEU A 6 -26.61 1.25 -7.48
C LEU A 6 -26.49 0.55 -6.13
N PHE A 7 -27.38 0.82 -5.21
CA PHE A 7 -27.35 0.23 -3.87
C PHE A 7 -28.76 -0.16 -3.38
N SER A 8 -28.77 -1.05 -2.39
CA SER A 8 -29.99 -1.53 -1.74
C SER A 8 -29.80 -1.51 -0.22
N ASN A 9 -30.74 -0.96 0.51
CA ASN A 9 -30.80 -0.96 1.96
C ASN A 9 -31.85 -1.94 2.53
N ASP A 10 -32.48 -2.74 1.67
CA ASP A 10 -33.48 -3.76 2.02
C ASP A 10 -33.10 -5.17 1.51
N LYS A 11 -31.82 -5.50 1.52
CA LYS A 11 -31.25 -6.80 1.09
C LYS A 11 -31.55 -7.17 -0.38
N GLY A 12 -31.62 -6.16 -1.24
CA GLY A 12 -31.81 -6.33 -2.67
C GLY A 12 -33.27 -6.39 -3.12
N SER A 13 -34.24 -6.13 -2.23
CA SER A 13 -35.65 -6.09 -2.61
C SER A 13 -35.96 -4.86 -3.46
N ASN A 14 -35.34 -3.72 -3.16
CA ASN A 14 -35.39 -2.51 -3.96
C ASN A 14 -33.99 -1.97 -4.18
N TRP A 15 -33.80 -1.31 -5.32
CA TRP A 15 -32.52 -0.71 -5.71
C TRP A 15 -32.68 0.78 -5.97
N VAL A 16 -31.78 1.56 -5.43
CA VAL A 16 -31.70 3.01 -5.59
C VAL A 16 -30.48 3.37 -6.40
N THR A 17 -30.62 4.36 -7.26
CA THR A 17 -29.53 4.88 -8.09
C THR A 17 -29.11 6.24 -7.56
N SER A 18 -27.84 6.42 -7.29
CA SER A 18 -27.24 7.69 -6.91
C SER A 18 -26.18 8.10 -7.91
N GLU A 19 -26.27 9.31 -8.46
CA GLU A 19 -25.23 9.91 -9.29
C GLU A 19 -24.14 10.45 -8.38
N ILE A 20 -22.86 10.09 -8.69
CA ILE A 20 -21.71 10.55 -7.91
C ILE A 20 -21.05 11.75 -8.60
N ASP A 21 -20.62 11.59 -9.84
CA ASP A 21 -19.90 12.60 -10.62
C ASP A 21 -19.79 12.18 -12.09
N THR A 22 -19.36 13.11 -12.94
CA THR A 22 -18.92 12.79 -14.30
C THR A 22 -17.42 12.61 -14.32
N ILE A 23 -16.97 11.35 -14.29
CA ILE A 23 -15.55 10.99 -14.36
C ILE A 23 -15.31 10.18 -15.62
N TYR A 24 -14.32 10.64 -16.42
CA TYR A 24 -13.85 9.90 -17.59
C TYR A 24 -12.68 9.01 -17.21
N ASP A 25 -12.56 7.85 -17.83
CA ASP A 25 -11.48 6.89 -17.65
C ASP A 25 -11.30 6.42 -16.19
N ALA A 26 -12.42 6.32 -15.45
CA ALA A 26 -12.43 5.72 -14.13
C ALA A 26 -12.06 4.23 -14.22
N ASN A 27 -11.07 3.82 -13.44
CA ASN A 27 -10.46 2.48 -13.54
C ASN A 27 -10.14 1.83 -12.19
N TYR A 28 -10.42 2.53 -11.10
CA TYR A 28 -10.35 2.02 -9.73
C TYR A 28 -11.56 2.51 -8.94
N TYR A 29 -12.13 1.61 -8.15
CA TYR A 29 -13.29 1.91 -7.31
C TYR A 29 -13.12 1.25 -5.95
N TYR A 30 -13.37 2.02 -4.90
CA TYR A 30 -13.46 1.54 -3.52
C TYR A 30 -14.70 2.14 -2.88
N VAL A 31 -15.49 1.32 -2.20
CA VAL A 31 -16.69 1.75 -1.46
C VAL A 31 -16.66 1.09 -0.09
N LYS A 32 -16.87 1.87 0.95
CA LYS A 32 -17.06 1.37 2.31
C LYS A 32 -18.11 2.19 3.02
N PHE A 33 -19.06 1.52 3.67
CA PHE A 33 -19.94 2.10 4.65
C PHE A 33 -19.40 1.80 6.05
N PHE A 34 -19.38 2.81 6.92
CA PHE A 34 -18.96 2.68 8.31
C PHE A 34 -20.14 2.34 9.20
N ASP A 35 -21.32 2.81 8.81
CA ASP A 35 -22.63 2.54 9.39
C ASP A 35 -23.70 2.65 8.29
N GLU A 36 -24.99 2.62 8.67
CA GLU A 36 -26.11 2.69 7.72
C GLU A 36 -26.21 4.03 6.98
N MET A 37 -25.63 5.11 7.51
CA MET A 37 -25.75 6.47 6.98
C MET A 37 -24.48 7.00 6.37
N THR A 38 -23.32 6.60 6.92
CA THR A 38 -22.03 7.19 6.57
C THR A 38 -21.16 6.23 5.77
N GLY A 39 -20.58 6.74 4.69
CA GLY A 39 -19.72 5.95 3.81
C GLY A 39 -18.75 6.81 3.01
N VAL A 40 -17.80 6.14 2.39
CA VAL A 40 -16.77 6.72 1.53
C VAL A 40 -16.71 6.01 0.19
N ILE A 41 -16.49 6.77 -0.87
CA ILE A 41 -16.13 6.26 -2.20
C ILE A 41 -14.78 6.88 -2.59
N VAL A 42 -13.88 6.03 -3.09
CA VAL A 42 -12.64 6.48 -3.75
C VAL A 42 -12.66 6.01 -5.20
N ILE A 43 -12.46 6.93 -6.12
CA ILE A 43 -12.46 6.67 -7.56
C ILE A 43 -11.10 7.08 -8.13
N GLY A 44 -10.36 6.11 -8.65
CA GLY A 44 -9.14 6.35 -9.43
C GLY A 44 -9.48 6.53 -10.90
N TYR A 45 -8.88 7.52 -11.56
CA TYR A 45 -9.15 7.87 -12.95
C TYR A 45 -7.94 8.49 -13.66
N GLY A 46 -8.00 8.56 -14.98
CA GLY A 46 -7.03 9.28 -15.79
C GLY A 46 -5.63 8.72 -15.68
N LYS A 47 -5.38 7.54 -16.25
CA LYS A 47 -4.04 6.98 -16.34
C LYS A 47 -3.25 7.68 -17.44
N ASN A 48 -2.43 8.66 -17.08
CA ASN A 48 -1.47 9.29 -18.00
C ASN A 48 -0.06 8.79 -17.68
N GLY A 49 0.42 7.80 -18.44
CA GLY A 49 1.68 7.13 -18.17
C GLY A 49 1.61 6.33 -16.86
N SER A 50 2.44 6.70 -15.88
CA SER A 50 2.51 6.07 -14.56
C SER A 50 1.67 6.79 -13.49
N GLN A 51 1.09 7.96 -13.79
CA GLN A 51 0.32 8.74 -12.81
C GLN A 51 -1.18 8.48 -12.93
N GLN A 52 -1.84 8.41 -11.79
CA GLN A 52 -3.28 8.27 -11.67
C GLN A 52 -3.78 9.28 -10.63
N ALA A 53 -4.87 9.97 -10.95
CA ALA A 53 -5.58 10.81 -10.00
C ALA A 53 -6.67 10.00 -9.28
N SER A 54 -7.08 10.46 -8.10
CA SER A 54 -8.24 9.91 -7.42
C SER A 54 -9.07 11.02 -6.78
N ARG A 55 -10.40 10.78 -6.71
CA ARG A 55 -11.35 11.62 -5.99
C ARG A 55 -11.97 10.85 -4.85
N ILE A 56 -12.28 11.57 -3.77
CA ILE A 56 -12.84 11.00 -2.55
C ILE A 56 -14.17 11.67 -2.29
N TYR A 57 -15.20 10.85 -2.11
CA TYR A 57 -16.56 11.29 -1.84
C TYR A 57 -17.05 10.67 -0.53
N THR A 58 -17.88 11.39 0.19
CA THR A 58 -18.56 10.90 1.39
C THR A 58 -20.06 11.03 1.26
N THR A 59 -20.77 10.15 1.93
CA THR A 59 -22.21 10.23 2.18
C THR A 59 -22.49 10.30 3.68
N THR A 60 -23.57 10.98 4.04
CA THR A 60 -24.12 11.01 5.41
C THR A 60 -25.61 10.67 5.41
N ASN A 61 -26.13 10.15 4.30
CA ASN A 61 -27.54 9.80 4.11
C ASN A 61 -27.72 8.42 3.46
N GLY A 62 -26.83 7.48 3.82
CA GLY A 62 -26.95 6.09 3.37
C GLY A 62 -26.67 5.89 1.88
N GLY A 63 -25.96 6.83 1.23
CA GLY A 63 -25.61 6.73 -0.18
C GLY A 63 -26.61 7.37 -1.15
N GLU A 64 -27.66 8.04 -0.65
CA GLU A 64 -28.63 8.76 -1.49
C GLU A 64 -27.96 9.94 -2.25
N SER A 65 -26.95 10.56 -1.63
CA SER A 65 -26.12 11.58 -2.27
C SER A 65 -24.67 11.50 -1.78
N TRP A 66 -23.76 11.98 -2.61
CA TRP A 66 -22.30 11.96 -2.38
C TRP A 66 -21.71 13.33 -2.58
N ILE A 67 -20.83 13.73 -1.69
CA ILE A 67 -20.14 15.02 -1.72
C ILE A 67 -18.63 14.75 -1.88
N MET A 68 -18.02 15.35 -2.89
CA MET A 68 -16.56 15.32 -3.05
C MET A 68 -15.91 16.09 -1.91
N ILE A 69 -15.00 15.45 -1.19
CA ILE A 69 -14.32 16.02 -0.02
C ILE A 69 -12.82 16.20 -0.23
N GLY A 70 -12.23 15.52 -1.21
CA GLY A 70 -10.80 15.59 -1.44
C GLY A 70 -10.34 14.78 -2.63
N SER A 71 -9.02 14.78 -2.81
CA SER A 71 -8.31 13.99 -3.81
C SER A 71 -7.14 13.29 -3.13
N GLY A 72 -6.92 12.03 -3.48
CA GLY A 72 -5.73 11.31 -3.04
C GLY A 72 -4.44 11.90 -3.62
N PRO A 73 -3.28 11.54 -3.07
CA PRO A 73 -2.00 11.95 -3.63
C PRO A 73 -1.89 11.60 -5.12
N ALA A 74 -1.48 12.57 -5.93
CA ALA A 74 -1.26 12.38 -7.37
C ALA A 74 0.10 11.70 -7.59
N LEU A 75 0.12 10.38 -7.38
CA LEU A 75 1.31 9.55 -7.50
C LEU A 75 1.13 8.54 -8.64
N ASN A 76 1.79 7.41 -8.51
CA ASN A 76 1.69 6.28 -9.42
C ASN A 76 0.26 5.68 -9.43
N VAL A 77 0.06 4.55 -10.09
CA VAL A 77 -1.24 3.85 -10.14
C VAL A 77 -1.65 3.39 -8.74
N LEU A 78 -2.88 3.72 -8.35
CA LEU A 78 -3.48 3.31 -7.09
C LEU A 78 -3.68 1.78 -7.09
N LYS A 79 -3.00 1.10 -6.19
CA LYS A 79 -3.03 -0.35 -6.03
C LYS A 79 -4.18 -0.80 -5.12
N GLY A 80 -4.45 -0.02 -4.10
CA GLY A 80 -5.54 -0.30 -3.18
C GLY A 80 -5.77 0.79 -2.16
N VAL A 81 -6.99 0.79 -1.63
CA VAL A 81 -7.44 1.66 -0.53
C VAL A 81 -8.06 0.79 0.54
N VAL A 82 -7.82 1.14 1.80
CA VAL A 82 -8.55 0.58 2.93
C VAL A 82 -8.79 1.69 3.96
N PHE A 83 -9.99 1.75 4.52
CA PHE A 83 -10.31 2.60 5.66
C PHE A 83 -10.43 1.74 6.91
N ALA A 84 -9.74 2.10 7.98
CA ALA A 84 -9.88 1.48 9.30
C ALA A 84 -11.18 1.93 9.96
N ASP A 85 -11.43 3.22 9.94
CA ASP A 85 -12.63 3.89 10.45
C ASP A 85 -13.06 5.05 9.54
N ALA A 86 -13.97 5.90 9.98
CA ALA A 86 -14.50 7.00 9.19
C ALA A 86 -13.46 8.09 8.88
N ASP A 87 -12.43 8.24 9.68
CA ASP A 87 -11.39 9.26 9.52
C ASP A 87 -10.09 8.71 8.96
N THR A 88 -9.74 7.47 9.33
CA THR A 88 -8.45 6.85 9.06
C THR A 88 -8.49 5.94 7.84
N GLY A 89 -7.76 6.31 6.80
CA GLY A 89 -7.66 5.53 5.57
C GLY A 89 -6.23 5.42 5.06
N PHE A 90 -5.95 4.35 4.33
CA PHE A 90 -4.65 4.05 3.72
C PHE A 90 -4.78 3.91 2.22
N PHE A 91 -3.88 4.57 1.49
CA PHE A 91 -3.81 4.58 0.05
C PHE A 91 -2.46 3.98 -0.36
N CYS A 92 -2.50 2.83 -1.00
CA CYS A 92 -1.33 2.12 -1.49
C CYS A 92 -1.21 2.26 -3.00
N TYR A 93 -0.03 2.63 -3.46
CA TYR A 93 0.27 2.84 -4.88
C TYR A 93 1.22 1.77 -5.38
N ASN A 94 1.31 1.58 -6.70
CA ASN A 94 2.37 0.77 -7.27
C ASN A 94 3.72 1.38 -6.90
N TYR A 95 4.62 0.55 -6.40
CA TYR A 95 5.98 0.96 -6.11
C TYR A 95 6.78 1.17 -7.39
N VAL A 96 7.60 2.20 -7.43
CA VAL A 96 8.61 2.45 -8.46
C VAL A 96 9.92 2.76 -7.76
N ASP A 97 11.02 2.21 -8.28
CA ASP A 97 12.34 2.43 -7.70
C ASP A 97 12.63 3.93 -7.55
N GLY A 98 13.14 4.29 -6.39
CA GLY A 98 13.41 5.67 -6.00
C GLY A 98 12.25 6.38 -5.28
N MET A 99 11.10 5.73 -5.07
CA MET A 99 10.07 6.24 -4.18
C MET A 99 10.47 6.02 -2.71
N ASP A 100 10.30 7.06 -1.89
CA ASP A 100 10.50 6.94 -0.43
C ASP A 100 9.45 6.03 0.24
N SER A 101 8.22 6.03 -0.28
CA SER A 101 7.12 5.19 0.17
C SER A 101 6.03 5.13 -0.89
N ASN A 102 5.38 3.99 -1.02
CA ASN A 102 4.19 3.81 -1.83
C ASN A 102 2.90 3.74 -0.98
N LEU A 103 2.99 3.96 0.33
CA LEU A 103 1.87 3.91 1.27
C LEU A 103 1.66 5.27 1.94
N TYR A 104 0.45 5.77 1.84
CA TYR A 104 0.00 7.04 2.41
C TYR A 104 -1.20 6.82 3.31
N MET A 105 -1.33 7.67 4.32
CA MET A 105 -2.40 7.64 5.31
C MET A 105 -3.11 8.98 5.37
N THR A 106 -4.41 8.95 5.56
CA THR A 106 -5.25 10.09 5.96
C THR A 106 -5.80 9.86 7.37
N LYS A 107 -6.03 10.93 8.10
CA LYS A 107 -6.68 10.96 9.41
C LYS A 107 -7.90 11.90 9.43
N ASP A 108 -8.34 12.32 8.28
CA ASP A 108 -9.40 13.32 8.10
C ASP A 108 -10.30 12.99 6.91
N LEU A 109 -10.54 11.68 6.71
CA LEU A 109 -11.38 11.14 5.63
C LEU A 109 -10.86 11.49 4.22
N GLY A 110 -9.55 11.74 4.06
CA GLY A 110 -8.95 12.00 2.75
C GLY A 110 -8.83 13.48 2.36
N LYS A 111 -8.95 14.40 3.31
CA LYS A 111 -8.69 15.83 3.07
C LYS A 111 -7.19 16.11 3.03
N THR A 112 -6.43 15.46 3.92
CA THR A 112 -4.97 15.54 3.94
C THR A 112 -4.32 14.16 4.00
N PHE A 113 -3.06 14.07 3.56
CA PHE A 113 -2.31 12.81 3.50
C PHE A 113 -0.89 12.99 4.03
N SER A 114 -0.40 11.97 4.71
CA SER A 114 0.99 11.83 5.11
C SER A 114 1.55 10.48 4.64
N LYS A 115 2.86 10.42 4.39
CA LYS A 115 3.52 9.14 4.13
C LYS A 115 3.49 8.27 5.39
N VAL A 116 3.24 6.98 5.22
CA VAL A 116 3.48 6.01 6.29
C VAL A 116 4.97 5.71 6.32
N THR A 117 5.56 5.92 7.50
CA THR A 117 6.96 5.60 7.77
C THR A 117 7.02 4.40 8.70
N LEU A 118 7.76 3.38 8.28
CA LEU A 118 7.97 2.15 9.05
C LEU A 118 9.44 2.10 9.43
N ASP A 119 9.74 1.93 10.73
CA ASP A 119 11.10 1.96 11.24
C ASP A 119 11.91 0.78 10.66
N PRO A 120 13.10 1.07 10.09
CA PRO A 120 13.99 0.02 9.61
C PRO A 120 14.46 -0.89 10.75
N GLN A 121 14.71 -2.16 10.40
CA GLN A 121 15.26 -3.15 11.33
C GLN A 121 16.64 -3.59 10.86
N GLU A 122 17.34 -4.36 11.67
CA GLU A 122 18.57 -5.01 11.23
C GLU A 122 18.25 -6.25 10.41
N LEU A 123 18.95 -6.42 9.28
CA LEU A 123 18.90 -7.65 8.50
C LEU A 123 19.73 -8.74 9.18
N ASP A 124 19.22 -9.96 9.19
CA ASP A 124 19.99 -11.12 9.64
C ASP A 124 21.18 -11.34 8.71
N SER A 125 22.39 -11.18 9.24
CA SER A 125 23.64 -11.29 8.47
C SER A 125 23.92 -12.70 7.94
N THR A 126 23.26 -13.73 8.45
CA THR A 126 23.44 -15.11 8.00
C THR A 126 22.77 -15.37 6.64
N ALA A 127 21.76 -14.60 6.29
CA ALA A 127 21.03 -14.74 5.04
C ALA A 127 21.67 -13.99 3.85
N ALA A 128 22.54 -13.02 4.11
CA ALA A 128 23.19 -12.23 3.07
C ALA A 128 24.31 -12.98 2.33
N ASN A 129 24.85 -14.09 2.89
CA ASN A 129 25.99 -14.83 2.37
C ASN A 129 25.64 -16.02 1.46
N ALA A 130 24.37 -16.27 1.16
CA ALA A 130 23.96 -17.43 0.35
C ALA A 130 24.14 -17.27 -1.18
N GLN A 131 24.69 -16.16 -1.66
CA GLN A 131 24.76 -15.86 -3.11
C GLN A 131 26.16 -15.73 -3.70
N THR A 132 27.22 -16.22 -3.02
CA THR A 132 28.56 -16.30 -3.61
C THR A 132 29.14 -17.71 -3.52
N THR A 133 28.53 -18.67 -4.22
CA THR A 133 29.24 -19.91 -4.65
C THR A 133 28.46 -20.54 -5.78
N GLU A 134 28.83 -20.22 -7.00
CA GLU A 134 28.98 -21.15 -8.12
C GLU A 134 29.52 -20.41 -9.37
N SER A 135 30.81 -20.39 -9.53
CA SER A 135 31.46 -20.54 -10.83
C SER A 135 32.94 -20.90 -10.62
N ASP A 136 33.12 -22.17 -10.82
CA ASP A 136 34.26 -22.89 -11.43
C ASP A 136 35.69 -22.36 -11.27
N SER A 137 36.47 -23.31 -10.76
CA SER A 137 37.90 -23.31 -10.61
C SER A 137 38.67 -23.04 -11.93
N THR A 138 39.66 -22.19 -11.92
CA THR A 138 41.09 -22.49 -12.18
C THR A 138 41.96 -21.24 -12.17
N GLN A 139 43.01 -21.35 -11.38
CA GLN A 139 44.36 -20.79 -11.52
C GLN A 139 44.71 -19.37 -11.08
N GLN A 140 45.54 -19.41 -10.06
CA GLN A 140 46.83 -18.72 -9.85
C GLN A 140 46.84 -17.34 -9.20
N GLU A 141 47.60 -17.39 -8.11
CA GLU A 141 48.06 -16.34 -7.21
C GLU A 141 48.55 -15.07 -7.90
N THR A 142 48.04 -13.94 -7.46
CA THR A 142 48.88 -12.77 -7.13
C THR A 142 48.19 -11.92 -6.06
N LYS A 143 48.96 -11.66 -5.02
CA LYS A 143 48.63 -10.93 -3.81
C LYS A 143 48.39 -9.46 -4.10
N ALA A 144 47.17 -9.00 -3.87
CA ALA A 144 46.86 -7.62 -3.57
C ALA A 144 45.60 -7.63 -2.68
N GLU A 145 45.77 -7.22 -1.44
CA GLU A 145 44.64 -6.95 -0.51
C GLU A 145 43.85 -5.74 -1.04
N GLU A 146 42.83 -5.99 -1.86
CA GLU A 146 41.70 -5.07 -1.99
C GLU A 146 40.59 -5.61 -1.08
N GLU A 147 40.39 -4.96 0.06
CA GLU A 147 39.14 -5.05 0.80
C GLU A 147 38.01 -4.63 -0.14
N THR A 148 37.42 -5.60 -0.81
CA THR A 148 36.12 -5.42 -1.45
C THR A 148 35.11 -5.29 -0.29
N THR A 149 34.85 -4.07 0.14
CA THR A 149 33.70 -3.74 0.97
C THR A 149 32.46 -4.13 0.18
N ALA A 150 32.04 -5.39 0.29
CA ALA A 150 30.70 -5.79 -0.10
C ALA A 150 29.75 -4.87 0.70
N SER A 151 29.08 -3.94 0.02
CA SER A 151 28.18 -3.00 0.68
C SER A 151 27.09 -3.83 1.36
N LYS A 152 27.09 -3.84 2.68
CA LYS A 152 26.10 -4.56 3.48
C LYS A 152 24.75 -3.99 3.11
N LEU A 153 23.84 -4.83 2.57
CA LEU A 153 22.47 -4.44 2.27
C LEU A 153 21.82 -3.84 3.50
N SER A 154 21.23 -2.68 3.36
CA SER A 154 20.43 -2.08 4.42
C SER A 154 19.00 -2.61 4.39
N TRP A 155 18.29 -2.49 5.52
CA TRP A 155 16.87 -2.82 5.58
C TRP A 155 16.05 -2.12 4.50
N SER A 156 16.28 -0.82 4.33
CA SER A 156 15.57 0.02 3.36
C SER A 156 15.92 -0.31 1.91
N ASP A 157 17.07 -0.96 1.66
CA ASP A 157 17.42 -1.45 0.33
C ASP A 157 16.66 -2.73 -0.01
N VAL A 158 16.27 -3.51 1.00
CA VAL A 158 15.58 -4.79 0.85
C VAL A 158 14.07 -4.62 0.83
N TYR A 159 13.49 -4.02 1.87
CA TYR A 159 12.04 -3.92 2.05
C TYR A 159 11.53 -2.54 1.65
N LYS A 160 11.08 -2.42 0.40
CA LYS A 160 10.76 -1.14 -0.26
C LYS A 160 9.28 -0.96 -0.55
N GLU A 161 8.59 -2.06 -0.90
CA GLU A 161 7.22 -2.01 -1.39
C GLU A 161 6.24 -2.43 -0.31
N ALA A 162 5.39 -1.49 0.13
CA ALA A 162 4.26 -1.80 0.97
C ALA A 162 3.15 -2.47 0.16
N LEU A 163 2.54 -3.50 0.73
CA LEU A 163 1.28 -4.04 0.24
C LEU A 163 0.11 -3.24 0.82
N VAL A 164 -1.06 -3.39 0.21
CA VAL A 164 -2.30 -2.79 0.73
C VAL A 164 -2.52 -3.30 2.17
N PRO A 165 -2.68 -2.40 3.15
CA PRO A 165 -2.89 -2.80 4.54
C PRO A 165 -4.14 -3.65 4.71
N VAL A 166 -4.11 -4.51 5.72
CA VAL A 166 -5.27 -5.28 6.17
C VAL A 166 -5.69 -4.75 7.53
N VAL A 167 -6.98 -4.51 7.70
CA VAL A 167 -7.60 -4.10 8.97
C VAL A 167 -8.49 -5.23 9.42
N ASP A 168 -8.26 -5.74 10.63
CA ASP A 168 -9.10 -6.80 11.20
C ASP A 168 -10.32 -6.24 11.96
N ASP A 169 -11.18 -7.13 12.45
CA ASP A 169 -12.41 -6.76 13.16
C ASP A 169 -12.15 -6.05 14.50
N GLN A 170 -10.93 -6.10 15.00
CA GLN A 170 -10.50 -5.41 16.23
C GLN A 170 -9.85 -4.06 15.94
N GLY A 171 -9.77 -3.66 14.67
CA GLY A 171 -9.12 -2.42 14.23
C GLY A 171 -7.60 -2.49 14.16
N MET A 172 -7.00 -3.69 14.31
CA MET A 172 -5.57 -3.88 14.12
C MET A 172 -5.22 -3.73 12.64
N ILE A 173 -4.28 -2.84 12.35
CA ILE A 173 -3.80 -2.60 11.00
C ILE A 173 -2.50 -3.36 10.79
N THR A 174 -2.44 -4.18 9.75
CA THR A 174 -1.24 -4.93 9.36
C THR A 174 -0.73 -4.46 8.01
N VAL A 175 0.56 -4.14 7.95
CA VAL A 175 1.28 -3.81 6.71
C VAL A 175 2.39 -4.82 6.48
N TYR A 176 2.54 -5.26 5.26
CA TYR A 176 3.67 -6.07 4.80
C TYR A 176 4.53 -5.23 3.86
N LEU A 177 5.84 -5.21 4.12
CA LEU A 177 6.83 -4.69 3.17
C LEU A 177 7.46 -5.85 2.42
N THR A 178 7.40 -5.81 1.11
CA THR A 178 8.06 -6.76 0.22
C THR A 178 9.32 -6.14 -0.40
N GLN A 179 10.08 -6.98 -1.10
CA GLN A 179 11.32 -6.55 -1.75
C GLN A 179 11.09 -5.95 -3.15
N GLY A 180 9.84 -5.92 -3.61
CA GLY A 180 9.51 -5.59 -4.99
C GLY A 180 9.91 -6.69 -5.97
N SER A 181 9.81 -6.42 -7.27
CA SER A 181 10.03 -7.41 -8.33
C SER A 181 11.48 -7.88 -8.49
N ASN A 182 12.44 -7.11 -7.98
CA ASN A 182 13.89 -7.37 -8.13
C ASN A 182 14.56 -7.77 -6.82
N GLY A 183 13.79 -8.22 -5.85
CA GLY A 183 14.30 -8.60 -4.54
C GLY A 183 15.22 -9.83 -4.60
N VAL A 184 16.40 -9.71 -3.99
CA VAL A 184 17.41 -10.77 -3.96
C VAL A 184 17.65 -11.36 -2.57
N TYR A 185 17.29 -10.64 -1.52
CA TYR A 185 17.47 -11.10 -0.14
C TYR A 185 16.58 -12.33 0.12
N ASN A 186 17.16 -13.42 0.61
CA ASN A 186 16.47 -14.71 0.76
C ASN A 186 15.69 -15.12 -0.51
N SER A 187 16.31 -14.95 -1.68
CA SER A 187 15.70 -15.26 -2.97
C SER A 187 14.40 -14.48 -3.26
N GLY A 188 14.23 -13.28 -2.67
CA GLY A 188 13.04 -12.46 -2.83
C GLY A 188 11.79 -12.98 -2.09
N LYS A 189 11.93 -14.03 -1.28
CA LYS A 189 10.81 -14.76 -0.68
C LYS A 189 10.49 -14.38 0.76
N THR A 190 10.85 -13.17 1.18
CA THR A 190 10.53 -12.68 2.51
C THR A 190 9.79 -11.37 2.47
N ALA A 191 8.90 -11.16 3.45
CA ALA A 191 8.24 -9.89 3.72
C ALA A 191 8.41 -9.51 5.19
N ALA A 192 8.55 -8.23 5.46
CA ALA A 192 8.55 -7.69 6.81
C ALA A 192 7.13 -7.33 7.24
N LYS A 193 6.71 -7.78 8.41
CA LYS A 193 5.38 -7.51 8.97
C LYS A 193 5.44 -6.43 10.03
N TYR A 194 4.58 -5.42 9.88
CA TYR A 194 4.34 -4.37 10.87
C TYR A 194 2.88 -4.34 11.27
N GLN A 195 2.60 -3.97 12.52
CA GLN A 195 1.25 -3.79 13.03
C GLN A 195 1.11 -2.48 13.78
N SER A 196 -0.10 -1.91 13.70
CA SER A 196 -0.53 -0.74 14.45
C SER A 196 -1.87 -1.02 15.11
N SER A 197 -2.00 -0.64 16.39
CA SER A 197 -3.25 -0.70 17.15
C SER A 197 -3.82 0.66 17.50
N ASP A 198 -3.21 1.74 17.00
CA ASP A 198 -3.56 3.14 17.29
C ASP A 198 -3.94 3.91 16.01
N GLY A 199 -4.49 3.20 15.04
CA GLY A 199 -4.92 3.79 13.77
C GLY A 199 -3.76 4.23 12.87
N GLY A 200 -2.58 3.61 12.97
CA GLY A 200 -1.42 3.90 12.14
C GLY A 200 -0.52 5.02 12.64
N GLU A 201 -0.68 5.48 13.89
CA GLU A 201 0.21 6.50 14.47
C GLU A 201 1.57 5.92 14.83
N THR A 202 1.56 4.73 15.42
CA THR A 202 2.78 3.99 15.71
C THR A 202 2.73 2.60 15.09
N TRP A 203 3.91 2.10 14.69
CA TRP A 203 4.06 0.82 14.02
C TRP A 203 5.06 -0.05 14.77
N LYS A 204 4.63 -1.26 15.11
CA LYS A 204 5.48 -2.26 15.72
C LYS A 204 5.92 -3.28 14.67
N TYR A 205 7.21 -3.49 14.54
CA TYR A 205 7.75 -4.62 13.78
C TYR A 205 7.41 -5.94 14.48
N ILE A 206 6.87 -6.88 13.75
CA ILE A 206 6.42 -8.18 14.25
C ILE A 206 7.39 -9.31 13.87
N GLY A 207 8.03 -9.19 12.70
CA GLY A 207 8.98 -10.18 12.21
C GLY A 207 9.01 -10.27 10.70
N GLN A 208 9.88 -11.14 10.20
CA GLN A 208 9.93 -11.52 8.79
C GLN A 208 9.07 -12.77 8.59
N LEU A 209 8.42 -12.84 7.44
CA LEU A 209 7.61 -13.98 7.02
C LEU A 209 8.14 -14.49 5.69
N GLU A 210 8.14 -15.81 5.53
CA GLU A 210 8.40 -16.43 4.23
C GLU A 210 7.15 -16.32 3.36
N ILE A 211 7.35 -15.90 2.10
CA ILE A 211 6.30 -15.88 1.08
C ILE A 211 6.36 -17.24 0.36
N THR A 212 5.44 -18.12 0.69
CA THR A 212 5.25 -19.37 -0.04
C THR A 212 4.46 -19.06 -1.31
N SER A 213 5.05 -19.35 -2.47
CA SER A 213 4.40 -19.27 -3.78
C SER A 213 3.48 -20.45 -4.02
#